data_a268075ba7ba3151b086118fde4ffbd2
#
_entry.id   a268075ba7ba3151b086118fde4ffbd2
#
_cell.length_a   1.000
_cell.length_b   1.000
_cell.length_c   1.000
_cell.angle_alpha   90.00
_cell.angle_beta   90.00
_cell.angle_gamma   90.00
#
_symmetry.space_group_name_H-M   'P 1'
#
loop_
_entity.id
_entity.type
_entity.pdbx_description
1 polymer ?
#
loop_
_entity_poly.entity_id
_entity_poly.type
_entity_poly.pdbx_seq_one_letter_code
_entity_poly.pdbx_strand_id
1 'polypeptide(L)'
;MRFCTVLGIVALLTVQKCAGFKATEFKTCSQAGFCRRGRALSARAEEAKGTWTSPYSIEPASINIADDQARLTATVKSSLYPEISFGLDLRIQEDGVVRVRMDEVNGLRKRYDEAASWALISEPKVSDRIKWTKGKKDVKAVYGEKKDIELLVAYQPLRVSLVRNGKEQIVLNGRGLLHMEHFRKKVELNSTGENLPVEGEVSQAPLKVENPRAWFEGDTEDDYWEEKFSSWTDSKPKGGVALFCGFISFLMVLIGPESLSVDITFPNHPVVYGIPQHATRLALPSTRGESPTFEDPYRLYNSDVFEYLASSTTSLYGSIPLMHAHSTESTVAVFHVMTSETWIDVSHATDKSTETHWISESGIMDTFLLPGPTPEDVFRQYAKLTGAAVMPAQWSLGYHQCRWNYVSSNDIRMVQKRFDEEDMPVDVFWLDIEYSDSHKYFIWDQKSFPDPIEMSNDVAAAGRKVCS
;
A
#
# COMPACT_ATOMS: atom_id res chain seq x y z
N MET A 1 -57.91 2.57 -5.27
CA MET A 1 -56.73 2.68 -4.38
C MET A 1 -55.85 1.41 -4.28
N ARG A 2 -55.99 0.40 -5.15
CA ARG A 2 -55.13 -0.84 -5.12
C ARG A 2 -54.19 -0.98 -6.32
N PHE A 3 -54.25 -0.08 -7.29
CA PHE A 3 -53.38 -0.13 -8.49
C PHE A 3 -52.06 0.64 -8.35
N CYS A 4 -51.96 1.64 -7.47
CA CYS A 4 -50.71 2.41 -7.28
C CYS A 4 -49.69 1.69 -6.43
N THR A 5 -50.11 0.75 -5.56
CA THR A 5 -49.16 0.05 -4.64
C THR A 5 -48.38 -1.05 -5.37
N VAL A 6 -48.97 -1.65 -6.41
CA VAL A 6 -48.29 -2.71 -7.19
C VAL A 6 -47.25 -2.12 -8.15
N LEU A 7 -47.49 -0.93 -8.71
CA LEU A 7 -46.48 -0.24 -9.55
C LEU A 7 -45.25 0.24 -8.74
N GLY A 8 -45.48 0.66 -7.49
CA GLY A 8 -44.39 1.08 -6.61
C GLY A 8 -43.45 -0.07 -6.25
N ILE A 9 -43.95 -1.27 -6.00
CA ILE A 9 -43.16 -2.45 -5.64
C ILE A 9 -42.42 -3.01 -6.87
N VAL A 10 -43.02 -2.96 -8.06
CA VAL A 10 -42.36 -3.39 -9.31
C VAL A 10 -41.24 -2.39 -9.70
N ALA A 11 -41.42 -1.09 -9.48
CA ALA A 11 -40.38 -0.10 -9.73
C ALA A 11 -39.18 -0.23 -8.74
N LEU A 12 -39.42 -0.59 -7.46
CA LEU A 12 -38.35 -0.86 -6.51
C LEU A 12 -37.59 -2.17 -6.82
N LEU A 13 -38.29 -3.18 -7.34
CA LEU A 13 -37.64 -4.46 -7.71
C LEU A 13 -36.89 -4.39 -9.05
N THR A 14 -37.20 -3.43 -9.93
CA THR A 14 -36.49 -3.25 -11.19
C THR A 14 -35.27 -2.34 -11.09
N VAL A 15 -35.22 -1.43 -10.12
CA VAL A 15 -34.03 -0.60 -9.87
C VAL A 15 -32.87 -1.42 -9.27
N GLN A 16 -33.12 -2.53 -8.61
CA GLN A 16 -32.09 -3.39 -8.03
C GLN A 16 -31.40 -4.33 -9.06
N LYS A 17 -31.85 -4.37 -10.32
CA LYS A 17 -31.28 -5.23 -11.37
C LYS A 17 -30.43 -4.51 -12.41
N CYS A 18 -30.16 -3.22 -12.26
CA CYS A 18 -29.32 -2.45 -13.19
C CYS A 18 -27.96 -2.03 -12.65
N ALA A 19 -27.52 -2.54 -11.49
CA ALA A 19 -26.15 -2.34 -11.05
C ALA A 19 -25.33 -3.56 -11.51
N GLY A 20 -24.64 -3.43 -12.61
CA GLY A 20 -23.68 -4.44 -13.10
C GLY A 20 -22.45 -4.62 -12.20
N PHE A 21 -22.43 -3.94 -11.05
CA PHE A 21 -21.36 -4.04 -10.08
C PHE A 21 -21.38 -5.40 -9.35
N LYS A 22 -20.30 -6.14 -9.51
CA LYS A 22 -20.11 -7.44 -8.87
C LYS A 22 -19.37 -7.28 -7.54
N ALA A 23 -20.09 -6.84 -6.50
CA ALA A 23 -19.53 -6.61 -5.17
C ALA A 23 -18.72 -7.81 -4.64
N THR A 24 -19.06 -9.03 -5.06
CA THR A 24 -18.38 -10.26 -4.66
C THR A 24 -16.97 -10.43 -5.23
N GLU A 25 -16.59 -9.64 -6.25
CA GLU A 25 -15.26 -9.67 -6.84
C GLU A 25 -14.26 -8.77 -6.07
N PHE A 26 -14.75 -7.95 -5.15
CA PHE A 26 -13.92 -7.02 -4.37
C PHE A 26 -13.77 -7.53 -2.94
N LYS A 27 -12.52 -7.81 -2.56
CA LYS A 27 -12.16 -8.14 -1.19
C LYS A 27 -12.41 -6.93 -0.27
N THR A 28 -13.01 -7.16 0.87
CA THR A 28 -13.21 -6.17 1.94
C THR A 28 -12.20 -6.35 3.07
N CYS A 29 -12.01 -5.32 3.91
CA CYS A 29 -11.14 -5.42 5.08
C CYS A 29 -11.58 -6.54 6.04
N SER A 30 -12.89 -6.78 6.17
CA SER A 30 -13.42 -7.88 6.99
C SER A 30 -13.02 -9.27 6.50
N GLN A 31 -12.59 -9.40 5.26
CA GLN A 31 -12.10 -10.65 4.67
C GLN A 31 -10.57 -10.80 4.77
N ALA A 32 -9.84 -9.73 5.13
CA ALA A 32 -8.39 -9.71 5.28
C ALA A 32 -7.99 -9.73 6.76
N GLY A 33 -7.38 -10.82 7.23
CA GLY A 33 -7.01 -11.01 8.65
C GLY A 33 -6.13 -9.88 9.18
N PHE A 34 -5.09 -9.50 8.46
CA PHE A 34 -4.20 -8.41 8.86
C PHE A 34 -4.90 -7.04 8.91
N CYS A 35 -5.83 -6.77 7.98
CA CYS A 35 -6.61 -5.53 8.01
C CYS A 35 -7.53 -5.47 9.24
N ARG A 36 -8.22 -6.59 9.55
CA ARG A 36 -9.06 -6.67 10.76
C ARG A 36 -8.25 -6.42 12.03
N ARG A 37 -7.06 -7.07 12.17
CA ARG A 37 -6.18 -6.88 13.33
C ARG A 37 -5.72 -5.45 13.47
N GLY A 38 -5.29 -4.81 12.37
CA GLY A 38 -4.90 -3.41 12.38
C GLY A 38 -6.04 -2.47 12.80
N ARG A 39 -7.25 -2.69 12.27
CA ARG A 39 -8.43 -1.90 12.67
C ARG A 39 -8.86 -2.17 14.11
N ALA A 40 -8.72 -3.39 14.60
CA ALA A 40 -8.96 -3.71 16.01
C ALA A 40 -7.97 -3.00 16.93
N LEU A 41 -6.70 -2.89 16.55
CA LEU A 41 -5.70 -2.08 17.27
C LEU A 41 -6.15 -0.62 17.37
N SER A 42 -6.56 -0.02 16.25
CA SER A 42 -7.06 1.36 16.24
C SER A 42 -8.29 1.55 17.14
N ALA A 43 -9.24 0.62 17.10
CA ALA A 43 -10.43 0.66 17.96
C ALA A 43 -10.08 0.62 19.45
N ARG A 44 -9.18 -0.28 19.86
CA ARG A 44 -8.70 -0.34 21.25
C ARG A 44 -8.01 0.95 21.70
N ALA A 45 -7.20 1.54 20.82
CA ALA A 45 -6.54 2.81 21.10
C ALA A 45 -7.55 3.96 21.28
N GLU A 46 -8.60 3.98 20.47
CA GLU A 46 -9.71 4.95 20.58
C GLU A 46 -10.53 4.75 21.87
N GLU A 47 -10.84 3.51 22.23
CA GLU A 47 -11.58 3.15 23.46
C GLU A 47 -10.80 3.52 24.73
N ALA A 48 -9.47 3.40 24.69
CA ALA A 48 -8.60 3.71 25.82
C ALA A 48 -8.52 5.22 26.15
N LYS A 49 -9.10 6.11 25.32
CA LYS A 49 -9.35 7.54 25.61
C LYS A 49 -8.17 8.29 26.25
N GLY A 50 -7.00 8.21 25.64
CA GLY A 50 -5.81 8.96 26.10
C GLY A 50 -4.94 8.21 27.13
N THR A 51 -5.33 7.03 27.57
CA THR A 51 -4.44 6.12 28.34
C THR A 51 -3.63 5.20 27.42
N TRP A 52 -3.97 5.15 26.13
CA TRP A 52 -3.23 4.39 25.14
C TRP A 52 -1.82 4.93 24.94
N THR A 53 -0.86 4.04 24.88
CA THR A 53 0.55 4.37 24.61
C THR A 53 1.13 3.31 23.69
N SER A 54 1.86 3.74 22.66
CA SER A 54 2.59 2.81 21.79
C SER A 54 3.53 1.94 22.60
N PRO A 55 3.56 0.62 22.35
CA PRO A 55 4.49 -0.28 23.03
C PRO A 55 5.95 -0.13 22.54
N TYR A 56 6.20 0.64 21.48
CA TYR A 56 7.52 0.77 20.87
C TYR A 56 8.31 1.93 21.48
N SER A 57 9.56 1.67 21.81
CA SER A 57 10.51 2.66 22.34
C SER A 57 11.91 2.48 21.76
N ILE A 58 12.63 3.59 21.61
CA ILE A 58 14.06 3.58 21.26
C ILE A 58 14.89 3.33 22.53
N GLU A 59 15.91 2.49 22.43
CA GLU A 59 16.97 2.39 23.44
C GLU A 59 17.94 3.56 23.27
N PRO A 60 17.96 4.58 24.16
CA PRO A 60 18.77 5.79 23.95
C PRO A 60 20.27 5.52 23.80
N ALA A 61 20.78 4.46 24.46
CA ALA A 61 22.18 4.06 24.38
C ALA A 61 22.59 3.48 23.02
N SER A 62 21.60 2.98 22.23
CA SER A 62 21.84 2.41 20.90
C SER A 62 21.89 3.47 19.80
N ILE A 63 21.56 4.74 20.09
CA ILE A 63 21.51 5.80 19.10
C ILE A 63 22.91 6.09 18.58
N ASN A 64 23.12 5.83 17.31
CA ASN A 64 24.34 6.15 16.58
C ASN A 64 24.03 7.16 15.46
N ILE A 65 24.78 8.26 15.42
CA ILE A 65 24.73 9.26 14.35
C ILE A 65 25.98 9.03 13.52
N ALA A 66 25.81 8.81 12.21
CA ALA A 66 26.94 8.60 11.29
C ALA A 66 27.83 9.84 11.19
N ASP A 67 29.06 9.66 10.75
CA ASP A 67 30.05 10.75 10.62
C ASP A 67 29.61 11.83 9.61
N ASP A 68 28.85 11.45 8.57
CA ASP A 68 28.24 12.38 7.62
C ASP A 68 27.08 13.18 8.22
N GLN A 69 26.70 12.87 9.46
CA GLN A 69 25.59 13.49 10.21
C GLN A 69 24.21 13.43 9.53
N ALA A 70 24.09 12.74 8.42
CA ALA A 70 22.82 12.63 7.68
C ALA A 70 22.01 11.40 8.05
N ARG A 71 22.62 10.47 8.77
CA ARG A 71 22.03 9.19 9.16
C ARG A 71 22.06 8.98 10.67
N LEU A 72 20.92 8.54 11.19
CA LEU A 72 20.77 8.07 12.56
C LEU A 72 20.29 6.62 12.53
N THR A 73 20.95 5.75 13.29
CA THR A 73 20.48 4.40 13.55
C THR A 73 20.21 4.19 15.04
N ALA A 74 19.24 3.34 15.36
CA ALA A 74 18.88 3.01 16.73
C ALA A 74 18.22 1.63 16.82
N THR A 75 18.25 1.05 18.01
CA THR A 75 17.47 -0.14 18.35
C THR A 75 16.12 0.26 18.92
N VAL A 76 15.06 -0.31 18.38
CA VAL A 76 13.69 -0.18 18.89
C VAL A 76 13.28 -1.48 19.57
N LYS A 77 12.65 -1.35 20.73
CA LYS A 77 12.06 -2.45 21.50
C LYS A 77 10.56 -2.31 21.59
N SER A 78 9.88 -3.43 21.70
CA SER A 78 8.46 -3.48 22.03
C SER A 78 8.26 -4.01 23.45
N SER A 79 7.40 -3.38 24.22
CA SER A 79 7.00 -3.91 25.53
C SER A 79 6.12 -5.15 25.44
N LEU A 80 5.51 -5.40 24.26
CA LEU A 80 4.71 -6.60 24.00
C LEU A 80 5.59 -7.85 23.80
N TYR A 81 6.78 -7.65 23.17
CA TYR A 81 7.72 -8.71 22.84
C TYR A 81 9.14 -8.21 23.14
N PRO A 82 9.56 -8.19 24.42
CA PRO A 82 10.84 -7.60 24.85
C PRO A 82 12.08 -8.28 24.25
N GLU A 83 11.97 -9.55 23.87
CA GLU A 83 13.02 -10.33 23.22
C GLU A 83 13.27 -9.92 21.77
N ILE A 84 12.26 -9.31 21.11
CA ILE A 84 12.36 -8.88 19.72
C ILE A 84 12.93 -7.46 19.64
N SER A 85 13.85 -7.28 18.71
CA SER A 85 14.46 -5.98 18.41
C SER A 85 14.20 -5.59 16.97
N PHE A 86 14.03 -4.28 16.77
CA PHE A 86 13.92 -3.70 15.42
C PHE A 86 15.06 -2.70 15.23
N GLY A 87 15.63 -2.68 14.05
CA GLY A 87 16.60 -1.66 13.63
C GLY A 87 15.87 -0.48 13.00
N LEU A 88 16.02 0.70 13.58
CA LEU A 88 15.58 1.96 13.03
C LEU A 88 16.73 2.62 12.25
N ASP A 89 16.47 3.06 11.01
CA ASP A 89 17.40 3.81 10.16
C ASP A 89 16.70 5.04 9.63
N LEU A 90 17.16 6.20 10.05
CA LEU A 90 16.68 7.52 9.61
C LEU A 90 17.74 8.17 8.75
N ARG A 91 17.34 8.66 7.56
CA ARG A 91 18.23 9.37 6.64
C ARG A 91 17.58 10.66 6.18
N ILE A 92 18.33 11.75 6.25
CA ILE A 92 17.91 13.05 5.74
C ILE A 92 18.64 13.29 4.41
N GLN A 93 17.87 13.55 3.36
CA GLN A 93 18.38 13.75 2.00
C GLN A 93 18.70 15.21 1.70
N GLU A 94 19.46 15.46 0.63
CA GLU A 94 19.90 16.80 0.21
C GLU A 94 18.74 17.78 0.03
N ASP A 95 17.56 17.30 -0.40
CA ASP A 95 16.37 18.10 -0.62
C ASP A 95 15.43 18.17 0.59
N GLY A 96 15.88 17.70 1.73
CA GLY A 96 15.17 17.74 2.99
C GLY A 96 14.15 16.60 3.20
N VAL A 97 14.03 15.68 2.25
CA VAL A 97 13.21 14.47 2.41
C VAL A 97 13.82 13.57 3.48
N VAL A 98 12.99 13.00 4.33
CA VAL A 98 13.41 12.07 5.37
C VAL A 98 12.97 10.66 5.02
N ARG A 99 13.89 9.71 5.01
CA ARG A 99 13.57 8.27 4.92
C ARG A 99 13.59 7.66 6.32
N VAL A 100 12.53 6.97 6.67
CA VAL A 100 12.36 6.23 7.93
C VAL A 100 12.23 4.77 7.59
N ARG A 101 13.22 3.95 7.95
CA ARG A 101 13.17 2.49 7.78
C ARG A 101 13.18 1.81 9.15
N MET A 102 12.36 0.77 9.28
CA MET A 102 12.40 -0.11 10.44
C MET A 102 12.19 -1.55 9.99
N ASP A 103 13.06 -2.44 10.47
CA ASP A 103 13.04 -3.86 10.15
C ASP A 103 13.37 -4.70 11.39
N GLU A 104 12.97 -5.95 11.40
CA GLU A 104 13.26 -6.91 12.45
C GLU A 104 14.74 -7.29 12.45
N VAL A 105 15.36 -7.30 13.62
CA VAL A 105 16.77 -7.70 13.78
C VAL A 105 16.83 -9.17 14.14
N ASN A 106 17.58 -9.95 13.35
CA ASN A 106 17.79 -11.39 13.55
C ASN A 106 16.48 -12.21 13.57
N GLY A 107 15.49 -11.80 12.76
CA GLY A 107 14.26 -12.55 12.58
C GLY A 107 14.48 -13.97 12.05
N LEU A 108 13.50 -14.86 12.24
CA LEU A 108 13.57 -16.26 11.77
C LEU A 108 13.76 -16.38 10.26
N ARG A 109 13.32 -15.38 9.52
CA ARG A 109 13.62 -15.21 8.09
C ARG A 109 13.70 -13.73 7.74
N LYS A 110 14.36 -13.42 6.63
CA LYS A 110 14.40 -12.06 6.08
C LYS A 110 13.01 -11.63 5.61
N ARG A 111 12.58 -10.43 6.00
CA ARG A 111 11.39 -9.78 5.46
C ARG A 111 11.64 -9.31 4.02
N TYR A 112 10.57 -9.13 3.27
CA TYR A 112 10.66 -8.50 1.97
C TYR A 112 11.05 -7.02 2.13
N ASP A 113 12.24 -6.65 1.65
CA ASP A 113 12.83 -5.31 1.76
C ASP A 113 13.21 -4.70 0.41
N GLU A 114 12.83 -5.35 -0.68
CA GLU A 114 13.25 -4.99 -2.04
C GLU A 114 12.33 -3.97 -2.72
N ALA A 115 11.23 -3.54 -2.09
CA ALA A 115 10.29 -2.57 -2.66
C ALA A 115 10.99 -1.31 -3.18
N ALA A 116 11.95 -0.79 -2.40
CA ALA A 116 12.72 0.39 -2.76
C ALA A 116 13.60 0.18 -4.00
N SER A 117 14.12 -1.02 -4.25
CA SER A 117 14.96 -1.30 -5.43
C SER A 117 14.17 -1.23 -6.74
N TRP A 118 12.85 -1.41 -6.67
CA TRP A 118 11.94 -1.29 -7.82
C TRP A 118 11.38 0.12 -7.98
N ALA A 119 11.13 0.81 -6.86
CA ALA A 119 10.49 2.12 -6.85
C ALA A 119 11.47 3.29 -7.04
N LEU A 120 12.71 3.14 -6.58
CA LEU A 120 13.70 4.22 -6.62
C LEU A 120 14.64 4.07 -7.82
N ILE A 121 14.99 5.19 -8.44
CA ILE A 121 15.97 5.21 -9.54
C ILE A 121 17.41 4.96 -9.06
N SER A 122 17.70 5.28 -7.82
CA SER A 122 18.97 5.04 -7.14
C SER A 122 18.81 5.26 -5.64
N GLU A 123 19.82 4.86 -4.85
CA GLU A 123 19.85 5.27 -3.43
C GLU A 123 19.96 6.80 -3.34
N PRO A 124 19.02 7.48 -2.68
CA PRO A 124 19.02 8.94 -2.62
C PRO A 124 20.22 9.49 -1.86
N LYS A 125 20.78 10.59 -2.35
CA LYS A 125 21.91 11.26 -1.72
C LYS A 125 21.49 11.86 -0.38
N VAL A 126 22.32 11.64 0.63
CA VAL A 126 22.12 12.20 1.97
C VAL A 126 22.67 13.62 2.07
N SER A 127 22.11 14.41 2.98
CA SER A 127 22.52 15.77 3.25
C SER A 127 23.84 15.81 4.04
N ASP A 128 24.66 16.80 3.81
CA ASP A 128 25.91 17.07 4.56
C ASP A 128 25.79 18.22 5.57
N ARG A 129 24.59 18.80 5.72
CA ARG A 129 24.37 20.04 6.49
C ARG A 129 23.42 19.88 7.66
N ILE A 130 23.57 18.80 8.42
CA ILE A 130 22.65 18.46 9.51
C ILE A 130 23.34 18.66 10.85
N LYS A 131 22.62 19.27 11.78
CA LYS A 131 23.04 19.36 13.17
C LYS A 131 22.09 18.58 14.05
N TRP A 132 22.58 17.51 14.65
CA TRP A 132 21.86 16.73 15.63
C TRP A 132 22.11 17.21 17.06
N THR A 133 21.05 17.12 17.87
CA THR A 133 21.13 17.38 19.30
C THR A 133 20.41 16.27 20.05
N LYS A 134 21.14 15.53 20.90
CA LYS A 134 20.56 14.49 21.75
C LYS A 134 20.04 15.11 23.05
N GLY A 135 18.73 14.97 23.31
CA GLY A 135 18.07 15.31 24.57
C GLY A 135 17.92 14.09 25.46
N LYS A 136 17.26 14.28 26.62
CA LYS A 136 16.94 13.20 27.56
C LYS A 136 15.79 12.31 27.08
N LYS A 137 14.87 12.85 26.30
CA LYS A 137 13.63 12.18 25.85
C LYS A 137 13.52 12.07 24.33
N ASP A 138 14.39 12.73 23.60
CA ASP A 138 14.35 12.84 22.16
C ASP A 138 15.73 13.10 21.55
N VAL A 139 15.81 12.98 20.24
CA VAL A 139 16.89 13.50 19.41
C VAL A 139 16.29 14.36 18.32
N LYS A 140 16.96 15.49 18.04
CA LYS A 140 16.49 16.50 17.10
C LYS A 140 17.55 16.79 16.04
N ALA A 141 17.16 16.86 14.78
CA ALA A 141 17.95 17.38 13.68
C ALA A 141 17.38 18.71 13.19
N VAL A 142 18.24 19.70 12.92
CA VAL A 142 17.86 20.97 12.30
C VAL A 142 18.58 21.09 10.98
N TYR A 143 17.85 21.32 9.89
CA TYR A 143 18.37 21.31 8.54
C TYR A 143 17.54 22.19 7.58
N GLY A 144 17.83 22.09 6.28
CA GLY A 144 17.31 22.98 5.26
C GLY A 144 18.16 24.25 5.11
N GLU A 145 18.10 24.91 3.96
CA GLU A 145 18.90 26.10 3.67
C GLU A 145 18.66 27.24 4.68
N LYS A 146 17.39 27.39 5.11
CA LYS A 146 16.97 28.40 6.09
C LYS A 146 17.00 27.90 7.53
N LYS A 147 17.38 26.63 7.76
CA LYS A 147 17.28 25.95 9.06
C LYS A 147 15.86 25.97 9.65
N ASP A 148 14.87 25.90 8.78
CA ASP A 148 13.46 25.98 9.08
C ASP A 148 12.80 24.61 9.22
N ILE A 149 13.52 23.54 8.89
CA ILE A 149 13.03 22.16 8.99
C ILE A 149 13.72 21.47 10.17
N GLU A 150 12.92 20.75 10.94
CA GLU A 150 13.37 19.96 12.07
C GLU A 150 12.81 18.54 11.96
N LEU A 151 13.66 17.56 12.24
CA LEU A 151 13.25 16.19 12.50
C LEU A 151 13.35 15.93 13.99
N LEU A 152 12.23 15.64 14.64
CA LEU A 152 12.16 15.32 16.05
C LEU A 152 11.83 13.84 16.23
N VAL A 153 12.65 13.11 16.98
CA VAL A 153 12.48 11.69 17.24
C VAL A 153 12.39 11.46 18.75
N ALA A 154 11.18 11.25 19.24
CA ALA A 154 10.94 10.92 20.65
C ALA A 154 11.27 9.44 20.92
N TYR A 155 11.80 9.17 22.09
CA TYR A 155 12.27 7.82 22.45
C TYR A 155 11.15 6.93 22.99
N GLN A 156 10.29 7.47 23.83
CA GLN A 156 9.23 6.70 24.50
C GLN A 156 7.98 7.55 24.72
N PRO A 157 6.90 7.23 24.03
CA PRO A 157 6.85 6.25 22.93
C PRO A 157 7.68 6.70 21.70
N LEU A 158 8.09 5.75 20.87
CA LEU A 158 8.71 6.08 19.58
C LEU A 158 7.72 6.93 18.77
N ARG A 159 8.18 8.14 18.38
CA ARG A 159 7.41 9.06 17.54
C ARG A 159 8.37 9.87 16.67
N VAL A 160 8.07 9.99 15.40
CA VAL A 160 8.88 10.76 14.45
C VAL A 160 8.06 11.91 13.91
N SER A 161 8.52 13.15 14.10
CA SER A 161 7.83 14.35 13.64
C SER A 161 8.69 15.17 12.70
N LEU A 162 8.16 15.48 11.54
CA LEU A 162 8.69 16.49 10.63
C LEU A 162 8.06 17.84 10.98
N VAL A 163 8.88 18.81 11.34
CA VAL A 163 8.47 20.12 11.81
C VAL A 163 8.99 21.19 10.86
N ARG A 164 8.17 22.17 10.52
CA ARG A 164 8.59 23.35 9.76
C ARG A 164 8.16 24.62 10.49
N ASN A 165 9.11 25.54 10.69
CA ASN A 165 8.87 26.80 11.42
C ASN A 165 8.15 26.59 12.78
N GLY A 166 8.56 25.55 13.50
CA GLY A 166 7.99 25.21 14.81
C GLY A 166 6.59 24.55 14.78
N LYS A 167 6.03 24.30 13.58
CA LYS A 167 4.73 23.59 13.43
C LYS A 167 4.98 22.20 12.89
N GLU A 168 4.40 21.18 13.54
CA GLU A 168 4.42 19.82 13.01
C GLU A 168 3.66 19.74 11.69
N GLN A 169 4.25 19.04 10.71
CA GLN A 169 3.70 18.87 9.38
C GLN A 169 3.29 17.42 9.13
N ILE A 170 4.15 16.48 9.54
CA ILE A 170 3.93 15.04 9.41
C ILE A 170 4.37 14.40 10.73
N VAL A 171 3.55 13.50 11.25
CA VAL A 171 3.85 12.75 12.47
C VAL A 171 3.62 11.26 12.22
N LEU A 172 4.67 10.46 12.34
CA LEU A 172 4.58 9.01 12.37
C LEU A 172 4.43 8.50 13.79
N ASN A 173 3.54 7.53 13.98
CA ASN A 173 3.24 6.91 15.26
C ASN A 173 2.79 7.92 16.34
N GLY A 174 2.10 8.98 15.92
CA GLY A 174 1.56 9.99 16.82
C GLY A 174 0.42 9.48 17.69
N ARG A 175 -0.37 8.54 17.15
CA ARG A 175 -1.49 7.87 17.83
C ARG A 175 -1.08 6.55 18.48
N GLY A 176 0.15 6.11 18.27
CA GLY A 176 0.67 4.88 18.87
C GLY A 176 0.17 3.59 18.22
N LEU A 177 -0.16 3.63 16.93
CA LEU A 177 -0.66 2.48 16.18
C LEU A 177 0.44 1.76 15.38
N LEU A 178 1.71 2.10 15.60
CA LEU A 178 2.82 1.32 15.08
C LEU A 178 2.74 -0.10 15.64
N HIS A 179 2.69 -1.06 14.74
CA HIS A 179 2.74 -2.47 15.09
C HIS A 179 3.44 -3.24 13.99
N MET A 180 4.43 -4.05 14.36
CA MET A 180 5.11 -4.98 13.45
C MET A 180 4.98 -6.38 14.02
N GLU A 181 4.24 -7.21 13.32
CA GLU A 181 4.20 -8.63 13.58
C GLU A 181 5.57 -9.21 13.24
N HIS A 182 6.10 -10.09 14.08
CA HIS A 182 7.39 -10.73 13.84
C HIS A 182 7.21 -12.21 13.53
N PHE A 183 8.15 -12.77 12.79
CA PHE A 183 8.17 -14.20 12.53
C PHE A 183 8.36 -14.99 13.80
N ARG A 184 7.56 -16.04 13.98
CA ARG A 184 7.63 -16.97 15.11
C ARG A 184 7.24 -18.38 14.69
N LYS A 185 7.79 -19.37 15.35
CA LYS A 185 7.45 -20.77 15.11
C LYS A 185 6.04 -21.05 15.63
N LYS A 186 5.24 -21.79 14.84
CA LYS A 186 3.98 -22.33 15.31
C LYS A 186 4.25 -23.37 16.38
N VAL A 187 3.58 -23.23 17.50
CA VAL A 187 3.61 -24.25 18.55
C VAL A 187 2.52 -25.27 18.23
N GLU A 188 2.90 -26.51 17.99
CA GLU A 188 1.95 -27.61 17.89
C GLU A 188 1.49 -27.99 19.29
N LEU A 189 0.18 -27.93 19.50
CA LEU A 189 -0.44 -28.40 20.73
C LEU A 189 -0.83 -29.87 20.55
N ASN A 190 -0.60 -30.70 21.57
CA ASN A 190 -1.16 -32.04 21.59
C ASN A 190 -2.69 -31.98 21.72
N SER A 191 -3.36 -33.11 21.57
CA SER A 191 -4.81 -33.21 21.67
C SER A 191 -5.39 -32.79 23.04
N THR A 192 -4.55 -32.58 24.03
CA THR A 192 -4.89 -32.09 25.38
C THR A 192 -4.62 -30.60 25.58
N GLY A 193 -4.09 -29.91 24.55
CA GLY A 193 -3.78 -28.47 24.62
C GLY A 193 -2.42 -28.17 25.26
N GLU A 194 -1.57 -29.16 25.47
CA GLU A 194 -0.21 -28.97 26.01
C GLU A 194 0.84 -28.90 24.90
N ASN A 195 1.90 -28.12 25.12
CA ASN A 195 3.00 -27.99 24.18
C ASN A 195 3.77 -29.28 24.01
N LEU A 196 3.97 -29.78 22.78
CA LEU A 196 4.86 -30.89 22.50
C LEU A 196 6.32 -30.43 22.64
N PRO A 197 7.20 -31.18 23.31
CA PRO A 197 8.61 -30.89 23.34
C PRO A 197 9.21 -31.01 21.93
N VAL A 198 9.91 -29.98 21.46
CA VAL A 198 10.70 -30.06 20.24
C VAL A 198 11.99 -30.75 20.59
N GLU A 199 12.27 -31.92 20.01
CA GLU A 199 13.53 -32.62 20.19
C GLU A 199 14.71 -31.72 19.79
N GLY A 200 15.56 -31.37 20.76
CA GLY A 200 16.86 -30.74 20.55
C GLY A 200 17.05 -29.33 21.08
N GLU A 201 16.09 -28.69 21.73
CA GLU A 201 16.27 -27.37 22.35
C GLU A 201 16.30 -27.44 23.88
N VAL A 202 17.31 -26.75 24.42
CA VAL A 202 17.50 -26.59 25.89
C VAL A 202 16.29 -25.83 26.45
N SER A 203 15.61 -26.47 27.39
CA SER A 203 14.46 -25.98 28.13
C SER A 203 14.61 -24.52 28.60
N GLN A 204 14.08 -23.57 27.85
CA GLN A 204 13.61 -22.33 28.46
C GLN A 204 12.17 -22.57 28.95
N ALA A 205 11.91 -22.15 30.19
CA ALA A 205 10.61 -22.32 30.81
C ALA A 205 9.50 -21.87 29.86
N PRO A 206 8.40 -22.65 29.69
CA PRO A 206 7.34 -22.30 28.77
C PRO A 206 6.76 -20.95 29.17
N LEU A 207 6.87 -19.97 28.30
CA LEU A 207 6.05 -18.76 28.39
C LEU A 207 4.61 -19.24 28.42
N LYS A 208 3.86 -18.89 29.47
CA LYS A 208 2.41 -19.06 29.52
C LYS A 208 1.82 -18.17 28.44
N VAL A 209 1.67 -18.69 27.25
CA VAL A 209 0.95 -18.04 26.18
C VAL A 209 -0.52 -18.36 26.43
N GLU A 210 -1.24 -17.44 27.06
CA GLU A 210 -2.68 -17.61 27.38
C GLU A 210 -3.53 -17.85 26.13
N ASN A 211 -3.10 -17.36 24.98
CA ASN A 211 -3.65 -17.73 23.69
C ASN A 211 -2.54 -17.67 22.62
N PRO A 212 -1.90 -18.79 22.26
CA PRO A 212 -0.80 -18.80 21.29
C PRO A 212 -1.22 -18.41 19.89
N ARG A 213 -2.51 -18.22 19.67
CA ARG A 213 -3.09 -17.87 18.37
C ARG A 213 -3.57 -16.43 18.30
N ALA A 214 -3.72 -15.72 19.40
CA ALA A 214 -4.12 -14.33 19.41
C ALA A 214 -2.91 -13.40 19.27
N TRP A 215 -3.00 -12.41 18.40
CA TRP A 215 -1.98 -11.37 18.19
C TRP A 215 -2.18 -10.20 19.11
N PHE A 216 -3.44 -9.86 19.25
CA PHE A 216 -3.90 -8.79 20.10
C PHE A 216 -4.86 -9.37 21.11
N GLU A 217 -4.91 -8.79 22.28
CA GLU A 217 -5.96 -9.10 23.24
C GLU A 217 -7.33 -8.94 22.57
N GLY A 218 -8.17 -9.98 22.64
CA GLY A 218 -9.48 -10.00 22.01
C GLY A 218 -9.53 -10.58 20.59
N ASP A 219 -8.40 -10.96 19.99
CA ASP A 219 -8.41 -11.70 18.73
C ASP A 219 -9.03 -13.08 18.93
N THR A 220 -9.81 -13.52 17.95
CA THR A 220 -10.41 -14.86 17.94
C THR A 220 -9.50 -15.85 17.20
N GLU A 221 -9.73 -17.15 17.41
CA GLU A 221 -9.03 -18.20 16.63
C GLU A 221 -9.22 -18.05 15.12
N ASP A 222 -10.33 -17.44 14.70
CA ASP A 222 -10.67 -17.19 13.31
C ASP A 222 -9.83 -16.04 12.67
N ASP A 223 -9.20 -15.20 13.49
CA ASP A 223 -8.45 -14.02 13.02
C ASP A 223 -6.95 -14.27 12.89
N TYR A 224 -6.51 -15.43 13.33
CA TYR A 224 -5.10 -15.68 13.62
C TYR A 224 -4.17 -15.72 12.40
N TRP A 225 -4.44 -16.58 11.42
CA TRP A 225 -3.49 -16.79 10.32
C TRP A 225 -4.08 -16.56 8.94
N GLU A 226 -5.37 -16.50 8.82
CA GLU A 226 -6.04 -16.77 7.58
C GLU A 226 -6.93 -15.62 7.15
N GLU A 227 -6.92 -15.38 5.86
CA GLU A 227 -7.90 -14.53 5.24
C GLU A 227 -9.20 -15.30 5.00
N LYS A 228 -10.34 -14.64 5.26
CA LYS A 228 -11.65 -15.19 4.98
C LYS A 228 -12.13 -14.74 3.60
N PHE A 229 -11.95 -15.60 2.61
CA PHE A 229 -12.54 -15.38 1.28
C PHE A 229 -13.87 -16.10 1.20
N SER A 230 -14.96 -15.39 1.40
CA SER A 230 -16.30 -15.98 1.26
C SER A 230 -16.89 -15.83 -0.15
N SER A 231 -16.28 -15.00 -1.00
CA SER A 231 -16.86 -14.55 -2.25
C SER A 231 -16.13 -15.01 -3.52
N TRP A 232 -14.94 -15.56 -3.40
CA TRP A 232 -14.23 -16.06 -4.58
C TRP A 232 -14.54 -17.52 -4.82
N THR A 233 -14.78 -17.87 -6.07
CA THR A 233 -14.87 -19.26 -6.53
C THR A 233 -13.58 -20.04 -6.25
N ASP A 234 -12.48 -19.35 -6.01
CA ASP A 234 -11.18 -19.86 -5.61
C ASP A 234 -10.97 -19.77 -4.09
N SER A 235 -12.05 -19.79 -3.32
CA SER A 235 -11.97 -19.83 -1.86
C SER A 235 -11.20 -21.06 -1.44
N LYS A 236 -9.93 -20.88 -1.08
CA LYS A 236 -9.12 -21.95 -0.51
C LYS A 236 -9.71 -22.31 0.85
N PRO A 237 -9.86 -23.60 1.17
CA PRO A 237 -10.29 -24.01 2.48
C PRO A 237 -9.43 -23.37 3.55
N LYS A 238 -9.96 -23.07 4.72
CA LYS A 238 -9.18 -22.59 5.87
C LYS A 238 -7.94 -23.46 6.03
N GLY A 239 -6.75 -22.83 5.99
CA GLY A 239 -5.48 -23.54 6.02
C GLY A 239 -5.21 -24.44 4.81
N GLY A 240 -6.04 -24.33 3.79
CA GLY A 240 -5.97 -25.17 2.60
C GLY A 240 -4.94 -24.68 1.64
N VAL A 241 -3.74 -25.18 1.83
CA VAL A 241 -2.85 -25.35 0.71
C VAL A 241 -3.39 -26.51 -0.11
N ALA A 242 -3.51 -26.25 -1.41
CA ALA A 242 -3.80 -27.33 -2.33
C ALA A 242 -2.85 -28.50 -2.08
N LEU A 243 -3.37 -29.70 -1.96
CA LEU A 243 -2.68 -30.96 -1.66
C LEU A 243 -1.47 -31.28 -2.56
N PHE A 244 -1.13 -30.43 -3.52
CA PHE A 244 -0.03 -30.61 -4.46
C PHE A 244 1.30 -29.95 -4.05
N CYS A 245 1.36 -29.17 -2.99
CA CYS A 245 2.61 -28.54 -2.50
C CYS A 245 2.86 -28.81 -1.00
N GLY A 246 2.63 -30.03 -0.55
CA GLY A 246 2.65 -30.41 0.86
C GLY A 246 3.93 -30.06 1.65
N PHE A 247 5.06 -29.84 0.99
CA PHE A 247 6.32 -29.55 1.68
C PHE A 247 6.57 -28.03 1.87
N ILE A 248 6.26 -27.21 0.88
CA ILE A 248 6.48 -25.76 0.98
C ILE A 248 5.43 -25.09 1.85
N SER A 249 4.22 -25.64 1.86
CA SER A 249 3.11 -25.16 2.66
C SER A 249 3.25 -25.44 4.15
N PHE A 250 3.83 -26.57 4.51
CA PHE A 250 4.11 -26.90 5.90
C PHE A 250 5.10 -25.91 6.52
N LEU A 251 6.11 -25.42 5.74
CA LEU A 251 7.06 -24.41 6.21
C LEU A 251 6.41 -23.01 6.38
N MET A 252 5.47 -22.62 5.50
CA MET A 252 4.81 -21.31 5.61
C MET A 252 3.85 -21.21 6.81
N VAL A 253 3.22 -22.30 7.18
CA VAL A 253 2.34 -22.40 8.37
C VAL A 253 3.12 -22.31 9.69
N LEU A 254 4.43 -22.54 9.68
CA LEU A 254 5.27 -22.56 10.88
C LEU A 254 5.78 -21.17 11.34
N ILE A 255 5.70 -20.13 10.51
CA ILE A 255 6.43 -18.87 10.74
C ILE A 255 5.51 -17.71 11.15
N GLY A 256 4.23 -17.80 10.92
CA GLY A 256 3.25 -16.79 11.32
C GLY A 256 3.13 -15.56 10.43
N PRO A 257 2.14 -14.71 10.72
CA PRO A 257 1.91 -13.47 9.98
C PRO A 257 3.05 -12.48 10.18
N GLU A 258 3.20 -11.59 9.21
CA GLU A 258 4.28 -10.62 9.11
C GLU A 258 3.77 -9.22 8.78
N SER A 259 2.51 -8.95 9.10
CA SER A 259 1.91 -7.65 8.79
C SER A 259 2.55 -6.54 9.60
N LEU A 260 2.39 -5.34 9.10
CA LEU A 260 2.79 -4.13 9.81
C LEU A 260 1.74 -3.05 9.67
N SER A 261 1.66 -2.19 10.67
CA SER A 261 0.86 -0.99 10.58
C SER A 261 1.58 0.22 11.16
N VAL A 262 1.24 1.40 10.68
CA VAL A 262 1.74 2.68 11.18
C VAL A 262 0.67 3.75 10.99
N ASP A 263 0.46 4.57 12.00
CA ASP A 263 -0.33 5.78 11.86
C ASP A 263 0.52 6.95 11.41
N ILE A 264 -0.05 7.74 10.51
CA ILE A 264 0.54 8.98 10.01
C ILE A 264 -0.48 10.10 10.16
N THR A 265 -0.13 11.12 10.90
CA THR A 265 -0.96 12.31 11.10
C THR A 265 -0.37 13.50 10.36
N PHE A 266 -1.23 14.29 9.76
CA PHE A 266 -0.92 15.56 9.09
C PHE A 266 -1.57 16.71 9.85
N PRO A 267 -0.90 17.29 10.88
CA PRO A 267 -1.45 18.38 11.65
C PRO A 267 -1.73 19.62 10.79
N ASN A 268 -2.90 20.23 10.98
CA ASN A 268 -3.36 21.39 10.22
C ASN A 268 -3.47 21.20 8.69
N HIS A 269 -3.54 19.96 8.21
CA HIS A 269 -3.78 19.65 6.80
C HIS A 269 -5.13 18.93 6.66
N PRO A 270 -6.22 19.66 6.41
CA PRO A 270 -7.57 19.08 6.38
C PRO A 270 -7.88 18.28 5.12
N VAL A 271 -7.04 18.35 4.11
CA VAL A 271 -7.25 17.69 2.83
C VAL A 271 -6.10 16.74 2.54
N VAL A 272 -6.44 15.47 2.30
CA VAL A 272 -5.50 14.49 1.76
C VAL A 272 -5.97 13.99 0.41
N TYR A 273 -5.02 13.67 -0.47
CA TYR A 273 -5.29 13.10 -1.80
C TYR A 273 -4.12 12.23 -2.25
N GLY A 274 -4.32 11.47 -3.30
CA GLY A 274 -3.31 10.53 -3.82
C GLY A 274 -3.74 9.08 -3.65
N ILE A 275 -2.78 8.21 -3.30
CA ILE A 275 -2.98 6.77 -3.16
C ILE A 275 -3.83 6.16 -4.29
N PRO A 276 -3.52 6.46 -5.59
CA PRO A 276 -4.29 5.93 -6.69
C PRO A 276 -4.17 4.40 -6.77
N GLN A 277 -5.13 3.71 -7.42
CA GLN A 277 -6.28 4.29 -8.13
C GLN A 277 -7.57 3.94 -7.39
N HIS A 278 -8.41 4.94 -7.19
CA HIS A 278 -9.74 4.76 -6.60
C HIS A 278 -10.73 5.68 -7.32
N ALA A 279 -11.94 5.18 -7.56
CA ALA A 279 -13.02 5.99 -8.13
C ALA A 279 -13.71 6.80 -7.02
N THR A 280 -13.11 7.91 -6.60
CA THR A 280 -13.63 8.77 -5.55
C THR A 280 -13.25 10.23 -5.80
N ARG A 281 -13.63 11.12 -4.87
CA ARG A 281 -13.27 12.55 -4.96
C ARG A 281 -11.76 12.74 -4.78
N LEU A 282 -11.21 13.83 -5.37
CA LEU A 282 -9.80 14.17 -5.20
C LEU A 282 -9.43 14.32 -3.71
N ALA A 283 -10.21 15.10 -2.95
CA ALA A 283 -10.10 15.07 -1.50
C ALA A 283 -10.69 13.77 -0.97
N LEU A 284 -9.83 12.90 -0.44
CA LEU A 284 -10.21 11.56 0.00
C LEU A 284 -11.20 11.63 1.17
N PRO A 285 -12.39 11.05 1.04
CA PRO A 285 -13.36 10.93 2.12
C PRO A 285 -12.86 10.07 3.28
N SER A 286 -13.46 10.27 4.46
CA SER A 286 -13.16 9.49 5.65
C SER A 286 -13.63 8.04 5.55
N THR A 287 -12.87 7.14 6.19
CA THR A 287 -13.19 5.73 6.38
C THR A 287 -13.30 5.35 7.87
N ARG A 288 -12.99 6.33 8.74
CA ARG A 288 -13.06 6.22 10.21
C ARG A 288 -13.63 7.50 10.81
N GLY A 289 -14.07 7.42 12.06
CA GLY A 289 -14.69 8.50 12.82
C GLY A 289 -16.14 8.20 13.19
N GLU A 290 -16.86 9.17 13.76
CA GLU A 290 -18.26 8.99 14.21
C GLU A 290 -19.25 8.77 13.05
N SER A 291 -18.97 9.34 11.87
CA SER A 291 -19.81 9.21 10.67
C SER A 291 -18.91 9.16 9.42
N PRO A 292 -18.24 8.06 9.20
CA PRO A 292 -17.35 7.93 8.04
C PRO A 292 -18.15 7.89 6.74
N THR A 293 -17.54 8.41 5.66
CA THR A 293 -18.15 8.35 4.32
C THR A 293 -18.17 6.92 3.79
N PHE A 294 -17.12 6.17 4.09
CA PHE A 294 -16.98 4.76 3.69
C PHE A 294 -16.74 3.90 4.92
N GLU A 295 -17.23 2.67 4.88
CA GLU A 295 -17.03 1.68 5.94
C GLU A 295 -15.67 0.97 5.82
N ASP A 296 -15.24 0.67 4.59
CA ASP A 296 -13.96 0.03 4.31
C ASP A 296 -12.84 1.06 4.07
N PRO A 297 -11.61 0.77 4.49
CA PRO A 297 -10.44 1.58 4.17
C PRO A 297 -10.13 1.54 2.66
N TYR A 298 -9.29 2.46 2.19
CA TYR A 298 -8.75 2.44 0.83
C TYR A 298 -7.80 1.26 0.68
N ARG A 299 -7.98 0.49 -0.38
CA ARG A 299 -7.15 -0.68 -0.66
C ARG A 299 -6.15 -0.38 -1.76
N LEU A 300 -4.87 -0.63 -1.53
CA LEU A 300 -3.83 -0.64 -2.55
C LEU A 300 -3.55 -2.09 -2.96
N TYR A 301 -4.09 -2.47 -4.10
CA TYR A 301 -3.94 -3.79 -4.71
C TYR A 301 -4.37 -3.68 -6.18
N ASN A 302 -3.51 -4.06 -7.13
CA ASN A 302 -3.82 -3.96 -8.54
C ASN A 302 -4.92 -4.96 -8.90
N SER A 303 -6.10 -4.44 -9.22
CA SER A 303 -7.28 -5.25 -9.55
C SER A 303 -7.69 -5.02 -11.00
N ASP A 304 -7.86 -6.10 -11.75
CA ASP A 304 -8.45 -6.06 -13.08
C ASP A 304 -9.98 -6.04 -12.92
N VAL A 305 -10.53 -4.83 -12.97
CA VAL A 305 -11.97 -4.61 -12.73
C VAL A 305 -12.59 -3.96 -13.96
N PHE A 306 -13.59 -4.62 -14.52
CA PHE A 306 -14.37 -4.07 -15.63
C PHE A 306 -15.46 -3.11 -15.13
N GLU A 307 -16.14 -3.48 -14.07
CA GLU A 307 -17.24 -2.72 -13.48
C GLU A 307 -16.90 -2.29 -12.05
N TYR A 308 -16.99 -1.01 -11.76
CA TYR A 308 -16.72 -0.46 -10.43
C TYR A 308 -17.72 0.61 -10.04
N LEU A 309 -17.88 0.85 -8.75
CA LEU A 309 -18.71 1.94 -8.24
C LEU A 309 -17.93 3.26 -8.26
N ALA A 310 -18.54 4.28 -8.84
CA ALA A 310 -18.11 5.66 -8.59
C ALA A 310 -18.33 5.99 -7.12
N SER A 311 -17.36 6.65 -6.49
CA SER A 311 -17.34 6.92 -5.05
C SER A 311 -17.22 5.64 -4.20
N SER A 312 -16.04 5.02 -4.26
CA SER A 312 -15.70 3.78 -3.60
C SER A 312 -14.23 3.78 -3.14
N THR A 313 -13.91 2.97 -2.12
CA THR A 313 -12.55 2.71 -1.65
C THR A 313 -11.92 1.49 -2.33
N THR A 314 -12.66 0.81 -3.22
CA THR A 314 -12.17 -0.38 -3.92
C THR A 314 -10.98 -0.04 -4.80
N SER A 315 -10.00 -0.94 -4.84
CA SER A 315 -8.82 -0.79 -5.69
C SER A 315 -9.17 -0.97 -7.17
N LEU A 316 -8.45 -0.26 -8.02
CA LEU A 316 -8.51 -0.39 -9.48
C LEU A 316 -7.18 -0.93 -10.02
N TYR A 317 -6.77 -0.55 -11.24
CA TYR A 317 -5.63 -1.15 -11.93
C TYR A 317 -4.26 -0.81 -11.36
N GLY A 318 -4.09 0.38 -10.79
CA GLY A 318 -2.81 0.86 -10.28
C GLY A 318 -2.79 1.07 -8.77
N SER A 319 -1.59 0.98 -8.18
CA SER A 319 -1.37 1.22 -6.76
C SER A 319 -0.08 1.99 -6.56
N ILE A 320 -0.19 3.24 -6.06
CA ILE A 320 0.96 4.08 -5.71
C ILE A 320 0.78 4.54 -4.26
N PRO A 321 1.63 4.11 -3.32
CA PRO A 321 1.48 4.44 -1.90
C PRO A 321 2.05 5.84 -1.58
N LEU A 322 1.60 6.84 -2.32
CA LEU A 322 1.94 8.25 -2.15
C LEU A 322 0.68 9.03 -1.77
N MET A 323 0.69 9.64 -0.59
CA MET A 323 -0.40 10.49 -0.10
C MET A 323 0.12 11.90 0.13
N HIS A 324 -0.57 12.87 -0.45
CA HIS A 324 -0.36 14.29 -0.22
C HIS A 324 -1.30 14.78 0.88
N ALA A 325 -0.84 15.71 1.69
CA ALA A 325 -1.65 16.46 2.63
C ALA A 325 -1.51 17.96 2.33
N HIS A 326 -2.63 18.63 2.19
CA HIS A 326 -2.70 20.02 1.73
C HIS A 326 -3.43 20.92 2.70
N SER A 327 -2.90 22.11 2.88
CA SER A 327 -3.52 23.24 3.55
C SER A 327 -3.25 24.53 2.77
N THR A 328 -3.83 25.63 3.21
CA THR A 328 -3.54 26.95 2.64
C THR A 328 -2.10 27.46 2.92
N GLU A 329 -1.40 26.82 3.89
CA GLU A 329 -0.04 27.22 4.28
C GLU A 329 1.03 26.35 3.61
N SER A 330 0.77 25.05 3.43
CA SER A 330 1.75 24.11 2.90
C SER A 330 1.11 22.86 2.31
N THR A 331 1.88 22.19 1.47
CA THR A 331 1.63 20.82 1.03
C THR A 331 2.82 19.96 1.43
N VAL A 332 2.55 18.84 2.03
CA VAL A 332 3.52 17.79 2.37
C VAL A 332 3.05 16.46 1.84
N ALA A 333 3.91 15.44 1.81
CA ALA A 333 3.47 14.11 1.43
C ALA A 333 4.23 13.02 2.17
N VAL A 334 3.65 11.83 2.15
CA VAL A 334 4.33 10.60 2.53
C VAL A 334 4.33 9.64 1.36
N PHE A 335 5.49 9.01 1.14
CA PHE A 335 5.63 7.90 0.21
C PHE A 335 6.03 6.68 1.01
N HIS A 336 5.07 5.79 1.24
CA HIS A 336 5.24 4.55 2.00
C HIS A 336 5.61 3.43 1.03
N VAL A 337 6.90 3.14 0.91
CA VAL A 337 7.44 2.21 -0.11
C VAL A 337 7.08 0.78 0.27
N MET A 338 5.86 0.41 -0.08
CA MET A 338 5.27 -0.90 0.22
C MET A 338 4.69 -1.51 -1.05
N THR A 339 4.94 -2.79 -1.27
CA THR A 339 4.48 -3.53 -2.46
C THR A 339 3.52 -4.66 -2.11
N SER A 340 3.34 -4.97 -0.84
CA SER A 340 2.29 -5.88 -0.39
C SER A 340 0.93 -5.19 -0.34
N GLU A 341 -0.14 -5.96 -0.31
CA GLU A 341 -1.50 -5.43 -0.10
C GLU A 341 -1.53 -4.50 1.11
N THR A 342 -2.04 -3.30 0.92
CA THR A 342 -2.08 -2.28 1.96
C THR A 342 -3.47 -1.66 2.03
N TRP A 343 -3.99 -1.51 3.26
CA TRP A 343 -5.24 -0.85 3.55
C TRP A 343 -4.97 0.44 4.32
N ILE A 344 -5.68 1.51 3.97
CA ILE A 344 -5.43 2.84 4.52
C ILE A 344 -6.73 3.44 5.03
N ASP A 345 -6.85 3.56 6.35
CA ASP A 345 -7.92 4.34 6.96
C ASP A 345 -7.59 5.84 6.92
N VAL A 346 -8.61 6.65 6.72
CA VAL A 346 -8.55 8.12 6.73
C VAL A 346 -9.59 8.65 7.71
N SER A 347 -9.17 9.53 8.62
CA SER A 347 -10.04 10.23 9.55
C SER A 347 -9.73 11.72 9.57
N HIS A 348 -10.74 12.56 9.56
CA HIS A 348 -10.61 14.02 9.64
C HIS A 348 -10.97 14.50 11.04
N ALA A 349 -9.99 15.03 11.76
CA ALA A 349 -10.19 15.54 13.12
C ALA A 349 -10.77 16.97 13.13
N THR A 350 -11.38 17.34 14.23
CA THR A 350 -12.01 18.67 14.41
C THR A 350 -11.01 19.83 14.41
N ASP A 351 -9.73 19.56 14.73
CA ASP A 351 -8.63 20.52 14.74
C ASP A 351 -8.01 20.77 13.36
N LYS A 352 -8.68 20.31 12.30
CA LYS A 352 -8.22 20.36 10.92
C LYS A 352 -7.01 19.46 10.61
N SER A 353 -6.70 18.52 11.47
CA SER A 353 -5.72 17.48 11.18
C SER A 353 -6.37 16.33 10.39
N THR A 354 -5.59 15.70 9.54
CA THR A 354 -5.97 14.40 8.94
C THR A 354 -5.11 13.31 9.55
N GLU A 355 -5.76 12.28 10.03
CA GLU A 355 -5.14 11.08 10.60
C GLU A 355 -5.32 9.91 9.65
N THR A 356 -4.25 9.16 9.42
CA THR A 356 -4.30 7.96 8.60
C THR A 356 -3.72 6.77 9.34
N HIS A 357 -4.18 5.56 8.99
CA HIS A 357 -3.62 4.32 9.50
C HIS A 357 -3.34 3.37 8.33
N TRP A 358 -2.08 3.09 8.09
CA TRP A 358 -1.59 2.24 7.02
C TRP A 358 -1.35 0.84 7.55
N ILE A 359 -1.99 -0.14 6.96
CA ILE A 359 -1.99 -1.53 7.39
C ILE A 359 -1.56 -2.38 6.19
N SER A 360 -0.37 -2.94 6.25
CA SER A 360 0.26 -3.70 5.15
C SER A 360 0.41 -5.17 5.50
N GLU A 361 0.19 -6.04 4.52
CA GLU A 361 0.20 -7.50 4.71
C GLU A 361 1.58 -8.03 5.12
N SER A 362 2.65 -7.47 4.55
CA SER A 362 4.03 -7.93 4.78
C SER A 362 5.04 -6.86 4.44
N GLY A 363 6.33 -7.16 4.64
CA GLY A 363 7.43 -6.28 4.30
C GLY A 363 8.01 -5.53 5.50
N ILE A 364 8.77 -4.48 5.24
CA ILE A 364 9.36 -3.61 6.25
C ILE A 364 8.72 -2.23 6.24
N MET A 365 8.82 -1.48 7.32
CA MET A 365 8.48 -0.05 7.27
C MET A 365 9.57 0.69 6.51
N ASP A 366 9.23 1.28 5.36
CA ASP A 366 10.12 2.14 4.57
C ASP A 366 9.30 3.33 4.05
N THR A 367 9.42 4.46 4.73
CA THR A 367 8.54 5.61 4.51
C THR A 367 9.37 6.88 4.29
N PHE A 368 9.09 7.58 3.20
CA PHE A 368 9.66 8.88 2.92
C PHE A 368 8.69 9.97 3.35
N LEU A 369 9.19 10.95 4.09
CA LEU A 369 8.49 12.17 4.49
C LEU A 369 8.96 13.31 3.58
N LEU A 370 8.07 13.81 2.74
CA LEU A 370 8.35 14.86 1.77
C LEU A 370 7.89 16.20 2.33
N PRO A 371 8.84 17.11 2.68
CA PRO A 371 8.49 18.35 3.36
C PRO A 371 7.83 19.41 2.49
N GLY A 372 7.77 19.27 1.20
CA GLY A 372 7.28 20.30 0.28
C GLY A 372 8.12 21.59 0.35
N PRO A 373 7.56 22.81 0.49
CA PRO A 373 6.22 23.15 1.02
C PRO A 373 5.10 23.36 -0.02
N THR A 374 5.41 23.42 -1.31
CA THR A 374 4.39 23.57 -2.36
C THR A 374 4.08 22.21 -2.99
N PRO A 375 2.95 22.05 -3.70
CA PRO A 375 2.68 20.83 -4.47
C PRO A 375 3.80 20.52 -5.46
N GLU A 376 4.35 21.54 -6.15
CA GLU A 376 5.44 21.39 -7.10
C GLU A 376 6.73 20.91 -6.42
N ASP A 377 7.01 21.38 -5.20
CA ASP A 377 8.16 20.92 -4.41
C ASP A 377 8.01 19.45 -4.06
N VAL A 378 6.83 19.02 -3.62
CA VAL A 378 6.53 17.61 -3.34
C VAL A 378 6.74 16.75 -4.58
N PHE A 379 6.22 17.17 -5.74
CA PHE A 379 6.43 16.41 -6.99
C PHE A 379 7.90 16.40 -7.43
N ARG A 380 8.64 17.48 -7.25
CA ARG A 380 10.10 17.48 -7.51
C ARG A 380 10.85 16.52 -6.57
N GLN A 381 10.51 16.51 -5.29
CA GLN A 381 11.08 15.60 -4.30
C GLN A 381 10.74 14.15 -4.67
N TYR A 382 9.49 13.87 -5.02
CA TYR A 382 9.07 12.54 -5.45
C TYR A 382 9.76 12.10 -6.75
N ALA A 383 9.87 12.98 -7.75
CA ALA A 383 10.54 12.68 -9.01
C ALA A 383 12.05 12.42 -8.84
N LYS A 384 12.71 13.03 -7.85
CA LYS A 384 14.10 12.68 -7.51
C LYS A 384 14.24 11.27 -6.97
N LEU A 385 13.22 10.77 -6.29
CA LEU A 385 13.18 9.39 -5.78
C LEU A 385 12.89 8.38 -6.88
N THR A 386 11.84 8.61 -7.64
CA THR A 386 11.25 7.62 -8.54
C THR A 386 11.56 7.84 -10.03
N GLY A 387 12.18 8.97 -10.35
CA GLY A 387 12.38 9.38 -11.74
C GLY A 387 11.17 10.09 -12.34
N ALA A 388 11.37 10.56 -13.54
CA ALA A 388 10.33 11.15 -14.38
C ALA A 388 10.02 10.20 -15.55
N ALA A 389 8.86 10.39 -16.19
CA ALA A 389 8.50 9.67 -17.38
C ALA A 389 9.56 9.88 -18.49
N VAL A 390 9.88 8.81 -19.19
CA VAL A 390 10.77 8.85 -20.35
C VAL A 390 10.11 9.70 -21.45
N MET A 391 10.91 10.52 -22.15
CA MET A 391 10.44 11.25 -23.32
C MET A 391 9.85 10.27 -24.35
N PRO A 392 8.56 10.39 -24.68
CA PRO A 392 7.91 9.50 -25.64
C PRO A 392 8.44 9.70 -27.05
N ALA A 393 8.40 8.68 -27.87
CA ALA A 393 8.67 8.80 -29.30
C ALA A 393 7.59 9.68 -29.96
N GLN A 394 7.98 10.53 -30.92
CA GLN A 394 7.06 11.47 -31.53
C GLN A 394 5.82 10.81 -32.15
N TRP A 395 5.98 9.64 -32.79
CA TRP A 395 4.87 8.90 -33.39
C TRP A 395 3.84 8.45 -32.35
N SER A 396 4.24 8.22 -31.10
CA SER A 396 3.32 7.83 -30.02
C SER A 396 2.42 8.98 -29.53
N LEU A 397 2.70 10.21 -29.94
CA LEU A 397 1.88 11.39 -29.65
C LEU A 397 0.88 11.67 -30.77
N GLY A 398 0.90 10.89 -31.86
CA GLY A 398 -0.03 11.02 -32.97
C GLY A 398 -1.37 10.34 -32.69
N TYR A 399 -2.16 10.14 -33.76
CA TYR A 399 -3.46 9.50 -33.63
C TYR A 399 -3.33 7.97 -33.60
N HIS A 400 -3.93 7.36 -32.57
CA HIS A 400 -4.02 5.92 -32.38
C HIS A 400 -5.43 5.44 -32.66
N GLN A 401 -5.61 4.55 -33.61
CA GLN A 401 -6.87 3.93 -33.96
C GLN A 401 -7.00 2.57 -33.30
N CYS A 402 -8.03 2.36 -32.53
CA CYS A 402 -8.29 1.16 -31.78
C CYS A 402 -9.78 0.85 -31.72
N ARG A 403 -10.09 -0.42 -31.61
CA ARG A 403 -11.40 -0.90 -31.16
C ARG A 403 -11.23 -2.30 -30.59
N TRP A 404 -12.14 -2.67 -29.68
CA TRP A 404 -12.17 -4.03 -29.13
C TRP A 404 -12.45 -5.00 -30.25
N ASN A 405 -12.33 -5.23 -31.25
CA ASN A 405 -12.42 -6.32 -32.20
C ASN A 405 -12.16 -5.92 -33.65
N TYR A 406 -10.92 -5.63 -33.92
CA TYR A 406 -10.37 -5.97 -35.23
C TYR A 406 -10.11 -7.47 -35.21
N VAL A 407 -10.88 -8.21 -36.02
CA VAL A 407 -10.96 -9.67 -35.90
C VAL A 407 -10.11 -10.41 -36.95
N SER A 408 -9.38 -9.68 -37.78
CA SER A 408 -8.49 -10.29 -38.79
C SER A 408 -7.40 -9.34 -39.30
N SER A 409 -6.34 -9.90 -39.89
CA SER A 409 -5.33 -9.13 -40.62
C SER A 409 -5.93 -8.23 -41.69
N ASN A 410 -7.00 -8.70 -42.36
CA ASN A 410 -7.67 -7.93 -43.40
C ASN A 410 -8.42 -6.72 -42.85
N ASP A 411 -8.97 -6.80 -41.65
CA ASP A 411 -9.61 -5.64 -41.02
C ASP A 411 -8.63 -4.49 -40.84
N ILE A 412 -7.42 -4.78 -40.35
CA ILE A 412 -6.39 -3.75 -40.17
C ILE A 412 -5.99 -3.14 -41.53
N ARG A 413 -5.78 -3.96 -42.55
CA ARG A 413 -5.46 -3.47 -43.88
C ARG A 413 -6.59 -2.60 -44.46
N MET A 414 -7.84 -3.01 -44.26
CA MET A 414 -9.00 -2.26 -44.72
C MET A 414 -9.11 -0.92 -43.97
N VAL A 415 -8.94 -0.92 -42.66
CA VAL A 415 -9.01 0.30 -41.84
C VAL A 415 -7.89 1.26 -42.24
N GLN A 416 -6.65 0.79 -42.40
CA GLN A 416 -5.54 1.59 -42.89
C GLN A 416 -5.87 2.22 -44.26
N LYS A 417 -6.36 1.42 -45.20
CA LYS A 417 -6.75 1.89 -46.54
C LYS A 417 -7.83 2.99 -46.47
N ARG A 418 -8.80 2.85 -45.55
CA ARG A 418 -9.85 3.85 -45.38
C ARG A 418 -9.32 5.17 -44.85
N PHE A 419 -8.36 5.13 -43.91
CA PHE A 419 -7.70 6.33 -43.43
C PHE A 419 -6.98 7.07 -44.57
N ASP A 420 -6.36 6.32 -45.48
CA ASP A 420 -5.71 6.90 -46.69
C ASP A 420 -6.72 7.47 -47.66
N GLU A 421 -7.83 6.75 -47.97
CA GLU A 421 -8.87 7.19 -48.87
C GLU A 421 -9.59 8.47 -48.42
N GLU A 422 -9.74 8.65 -47.11
CA GLU A 422 -10.42 9.80 -46.49
C GLU A 422 -9.42 10.92 -46.07
N ASP A 423 -8.15 10.77 -46.43
CA ASP A 423 -7.05 11.72 -46.06
C ASP A 423 -7.00 12.03 -44.56
N MET A 424 -7.23 11.01 -43.73
CA MET A 424 -7.17 11.13 -42.27
C MET A 424 -5.78 10.69 -41.77
N PRO A 425 -5.10 11.52 -40.95
CA PRO A 425 -3.82 11.13 -40.37
C PRO A 425 -4.02 10.04 -39.30
N VAL A 426 -3.15 9.02 -39.31
CA VAL A 426 -3.08 7.96 -38.31
C VAL A 426 -1.63 7.47 -38.18
N ASP A 427 -1.18 7.25 -36.96
CA ASP A 427 0.17 6.82 -36.65
C ASP A 427 0.21 5.37 -36.17
N VAL A 428 -0.80 4.93 -35.41
CA VAL A 428 -0.79 3.63 -34.75
C VAL A 428 -2.14 2.93 -34.84
N PHE A 429 -2.12 1.63 -35.11
CA PHE A 429 -3.27 0.74 -34.95
C PHE A 429 -3.04 -0.20 -33.77
N TRP A 430 -4.07 -0.41 -32.94
CA TRP A 430 -4.00 -1.38 -31.85
C TRP A 430 -4.90 -2.58 -32.17
N LEU A 431 -4.32 -3.75 -31.98
CA LEU A 431 -5.07 -4.99 -31.85
C LEU A 431 -5.38 -5.21 -30.39
N ASP A 432 -6.64 -5.37 -30.06
CA ASP A 432 -7.11 -5.76 -28.74
C ASP A 432 -7.04 -7.30 -28.61
N ILE A 433 -7.61 -7.88 -27.59
CA ILE A 433 -7.47 -9.29 -27.20
C ILE A 433 -7.84 -10.31 -28.29
N GLU A 434 -8.60 -9.91 -29.33
CA GLU A 434 -9.09 -10.79 -30.41
C GLU A 434 -8.00 -11.25 -31.39
N TYR A 435 -6.77 -10.68 -31.32
CA TYR A 435 -5.65 -11.20 -32.12
C TYR A 435 -5.13 -12.54 -31.57
N SER A 436 -5.39 -12.82 -30.30
CA SER A 436 -4.82 -13.96 -29.58
C SER A 436 -5.70 -15.21 -29.65
N ASP A 437 -5.06 -16.39 -29.76
CA ASP A 437 -5.77 -17.67 -29.71
C ASP A 437 -6.35 -17.91 -28.32
N SER A 438 -7.68 -17.98 -28.25
CA SER A 438 -8.42 -18.26 -27.00
C SER A 438 -8.05 -17.30 -25.86
N HIS A 439 -7.76 -16.01 -26.16
CA HIS A 439 -7.32 -14.95 -25.26
C HIS A 439 -6.04 -15.30 -24.46
N LYS A 440 -5.17 -16.13 -25.04
CA LYS A 440 -3.86 -16.42 -24.45
C LYS A 440 -2.85 -15.40 -24.92
N TYR A 441 -2.19 -14.70 -24.01
CA TYR A 441 -1.18 -13.70 -24.35
C TYR A 441 -0.01 -14.31 -25.13
N PHE A 442 0.55 -13.54 -26.06
CA PHE A 442 1.71 -13.88 -26.89
C PHE A 442 1.50 -15.03 -27.89
N ILE A 443 0.24 -15.40 -28.16
CA ILE A 443 -0.10 -16.44 -29.15
C ILE A 443 -1.10 -15.85 -30.14
N TRP A 444 -0.73 -15.84 -31.45
CA TRP A 444 -1.62 -15.37 -32.50
C TRP A 444 -2.68 -16.43 -32.83
N ASP A 445 -3.92 -15.98 -33.04
CA ASP A 445 -4.94 -16.81 -33.69
C ASP A 445 -4.59 -16.99 -35.19
N GLN A 446 -4.01 -18.11 -35.53
CA GLN A 446 -3.56 -18.40 -36.87
C GLN A 446 -4.69 -18.45 -37.91
N LYS A 447 -5.92 -18.58 -37.49
CA LYS A 447 -7.08 -18.60 -38.40
C LYS A 447 -7.44 -17.18 -38.84
N SER A 448 -7.49 -16.26 -37.92
CA SER A 448 -7.90 -14.88 -38.14
C SER A 448 -6.73 -13.98 -38.54
N PHE A 449 -5.55 -14.29 -38.04
CA PHE A 449 -4.28 -13.62 -38.33
C PHE A 449 -3.23 -14.62 -38.84
N PRO A 450 -3.42 -15.17 -40.06
CA PRO A 450 -2.50 -16.17 -40.61
C PRO A 450 -1.15 -15.58 -40.98
N ASP A 451 -1.05 -14.27 -41.18
CA ASP A 451 0.10 -13.53 -41.70
C ASP A 451 0.46 -12.29 -40.85
N PRO A 452 0.64 -12.43 -39.50
CA PRO A 452 0.81 -11.29 -38.62
C PRO A 452 2.06 -10.45 -38.92
N ILE A 453 3.14 -11.09 -39.38
CA ILE A 453 4.36 -10.38 -39.74
C ILE A 453 4.15 -9.57 -41.04
N GLU A 454 3.52 -10.15 -42.04
CA GLU A 454 3.24 -9.48 -43.30
C GLU A 454 2.27 -8.30 -43.07
N MET A 455 1.19 -8.52 -42.35
CA MET A 455 0.24 -7.45 -41.94
C MET A 455 0.97 -6.30 -41.24
N SER A 456 1.85 -6.59 -40.27
CA SER A 456 2.64 -5.57 -39.60
C SER A 456 3.58 -4.81 -40.50
N ASN A 457 4.19 -5.53 -41.49
CA ASN A 457 5.04 -4.91 -42.48
C ASN A 457 4.25 -4.01 -43.47
N ASP A 458 3.02 -4.38 -43.82
CA ASP A 458 2.13 -3.56 -44.64
C ASP A 458 1.80 -2.23 -43.94
N VAL A 459 1.53 -2.28 -42.63
CA VAL A 459 1.32 -1.09 -41.84
C VAL A 459 2.60 -0.25 -41.72
N ALA A 460 3.72 -0.88 -41.50
CA ALA A 460 5.02 -0.24 -41.38
C ALA A 460 5.49 0.40 -42.69
N ALA A 461 5.14 -0.15 -43.86
CA ALA A 461 5.45 0.42 -45.15
C ALA A 461 4.83 1.83 -45.37
N ALA A 462 3.71 2.12 -44.69
CA ALA A 462 3.11 3.45 -44.66
C ALA A 462 3.65 4.36 -43.53
N GLY A 463 4.76 3.94 -42.86
CA GLY A 463 5.34 4.70 -41.74
C GLY A 463 4.62 4.55 -40.42
N ARG A 464 3.61 3.70 -40.31
CA ARG A 464 2.75 3.49 -39.16
C ARG A 464 3.20 2.35 -38.27
N LYS A 465 2.58 2.19 -37.11
CA LYS A 465 2.89 1.15 -36.13
C LYS A 465 1.68 0.29 -35.81
N VAL A 466 1.93 -0.94 -35.42
CA VAL A 466 0.92 -1.85 -34.83
C VAL A 466 1.33 -2.17 -33.42
N CYS A 467 0.38 -2.09 -32.48
CA CYS A 467 0.50 -2.61 -31.12
C CYS A 467 -0.42 -3.82 -30.97
N SER A 468 0.05 -4.88 -30.32
CA SER A 468 -0.71 -6.10 -30.02
C SER A 468 -0.31 -6.65 -28.65
#